data_64850f6ddc7ae466d586da697af3d593
#
_entry.id   64850f6ddc7ae466d586da697af3d593
#
_cell.length_a   1.000
_cell.length_b   1.000
_cell.length_c   1.000
_cell.angle_alpha   90.00
_cell.angle_beta   90.00
_cell.angle_gamma   90.00
#
_symmetry.space_group_name_H-M   'P 1'
#
loop_
_entity.id
_entity.type
_entity.pdbx_description
1 polymer ?
#
loop_
_entity_poly.entity_id
_entity_poly.type
_entity_poly.pdbx_seq_one_letter_code
_entity_poly.pdbx_strand_id
1 'polypeptide(L)'
;MTELYPQKRKNGLTKKAKTGLIVLCFVILAAIAGAVIQIAALGNAGSFITPIPLKHGGRLFLSEKIRQSALHFSSFSFDKYIAVLHVEGVIEDSGETYNQNWILDTIDELGRDRKNRGILLYIDSPGGGVYQSDEVYLALEDYKHSTGNKVWAYMGPLAASGGYYIACAADVIYANRNTLTGSIGVISATSVDLTELMKKYGIKMTTVTAGKNKNMLNIDSPMTEEHRAIMQGIADEAYDQFTDIVSQSRNMKIEKVRALADGRIYTAAQAEANGLIDYVDTYENAVDNMLDAVEENEDVSVKHFRFERKKTVSDYLYRGASFFAKKSAIEAELADSVKRVSGIPEDLPLPAYYYHR
;
A
#
# COMPACT_ATOMS: atom_id res chain seq x y z
N MET A 1 43.29 -56.39 18.01
CA MET A 1 42.19 -55.67 17.34
C MET A 1 42.37 -54.20 17.60
N THR A 2 42.94 -53.50 16.64
CA THR A 2 43.30 -52.08 16.78
C THR A 2 42.33 -51.32 15.84
N GLU A 3 41.38 -50.59 16.41
CA GLU A 3 40.43 -49.78 15.67
C GLU A 3 41.14 -48.53 15.13
N LEU A 4 41.08 -48.36 13.80
CA LEU A 4 41.55 -47.16 13.11
C LEU A 4 40.43 -46.13 13.08
N TYR A 5 40.58 -45.01 13.81
CA TYR A 5 39.77 -43.83 13.65
C TYR A 5 40.25 -42.98 12.45
N PRO A 6 39.39 -42.52 11.56
CA PRO A 6 39.81 -41.67 10.45
C PRO A 6 40.13 -40.24 10.94
N GLN A 7 41.30 -39.77 10.61
CA GLN A 7 41.80 -38.42 10.89
C GLN A 7 40.97 -37.36 10.12
N LYS A 8 40.41 -36.40 10.86
CA LYS A 8 39.66 -35.28 10.33
C LYS A 8 40.60 -34.31 9.59
N ARG A 9 40.54 -34.25 8.24
CA ARG A 9 41.28 -33.27 7.44
C ARG A 9 40.84 -31.86 7.81
N LYS A 10 41.75 -31.03 8.33
CA LYS A 10 41.54 -29.58 8.48
C LYS A 10 41.61 -28.91 7.10
N ASN A 11 40.48 -28.61 6.48
CA ASN A 11 40.41 -27.79 5.27
C ASN A 11 40.67 -26.33 5.64
N GLY A 12 41.92 -25.92 5.78
CA GLY A 12 42.32 -24.52 5.87
C GLY A 12 42.38 -23.92 4.47
N LEU A 13 41.83 -22.73 4.29
CA LEU A 13 41.95 -21.93 3.08
C LEU A 13 43.41 -21.81 2.63
N THR A 14 43.70 -22.01 1.35
CA THR A 14 45.06 -21.87 0.78
C THR A 14 45.57 -20.44 0.99
N LYS A 15 46.89 -20.24 1.02
CA LYS A 15 47.51 -18.90 1.19
C LYS A 15 46.96 -17.92 0.16
N LYS A 16 46.75 -18.31 -1.11
CA LYS A 16 46.17 -17.49 -2.17
C LYS A 16 44.71 -17.10 -1.87
N ALA A 17 43.90 -18.00 -1.31
CA ALA A 17 42.53 -17.73 -0.94
C ALA A 17 42.44 -16.76 0.27
N LYS A 18 43.35 -16.86 1.22
CA LYS A 18 43.46 -15.93 2.36
C LYS A 18 43.86 -14.51 1.88
N THR A 19 44.84 -14.42 0.98
CA THR A 19 45.25 -13.13 0.40
C THR A 19 44.14 -12.51 -0.43
N GLY A 20 43.40 -13.30 -1.23
CA GLY A 20 42.23 -12.80 -1.99
C GLY A 20 41.12 -12.29 -1.10
N LEU A 21 40.84 -12.97 0.02
CA LEU A 21 39.82 -12.52 0.99
C LEU A 21 40.22 -11.21 1.69
N ILE A 22 41.52 -11.06 2.04
CA ILE A 22 42.05 -9.83 2.64
C ILE A 22 41.94 -8.66 1.65
N VAL A 23 42.31 -8.85 0.39
CA VAL A 23 42.18 -7.81 -0.64
C VAL A 23 40.73 -7.44 -0.85
N LEU A 24 39.80 -8.39 -0.90
CA LEU A 24 38.37 -8.14 -1.02
C LEU A 24 37.85 -7.31 0.17
N CYS A 25 38.25 -7.64 1.40
CA CYS A 25 37.88 -6.87 2.59
C CYS A 25 38.43 -5.43 2.53
N PHE A 26 39.65 -5.24 2.05
CA PHE A 26 40.22 -3.88 1.87
C PHE A 26 39.48 -3.07 0.80
N VAL A 27 39.07 -3.67 -0.31
CA VAL A 27 38.29 -3.01 -1.36
C VAL A 27 36.91 -2.60 -0.84
N ILE A 28 36.26 -3.48 -0.08
CA ILE A 28 34.96 -3.17 0.53
C ILE A 28 35.10 -2.03 1.57
N LEU A 29 36.11 -2.06 2.42
CA LEU A 29 36.38 -1.00 3.40
C LEU A 29 36.69 0.33 2.74
N ALA A 30 37.46 0.34 1.65
CA ALA A 30 37.76 1.55 0.88
C ALA A 30 36.50 2.12 0.21
N ALA A 31 35.63 1.26 -0.33
CA ALA A 31 34.34 1.68 -0.90
C ALA A 31 33.40 2.28 0.18
N ILE A 32 33.35 1.69 1.36
CA ILE A 32 32.56 2.22 2.49
C ILE A 32 33.12 3.56 2.97
N ALA A 33 34.44 3.68 3.12
CA ALA A 33 35.09 4.93 3.51
C ALA A 33 34.86 6.04 2.47
N GLY A 34 34.93 5.73 1.17
CA GLY A 34 34.62 6.67 0.09
C GLY A 34 33.16 7.13 0.13
N ALA A 35 32.21 6.25 0.40
CA ALA A 35 30.79 6.59 0.56
C ALA A 35 30.55 7.47 1.79
N VAL A 36 31.20 7.19 2.91
CA VAL A 36 31.09 8.02 4.14
C VAL A 36 31.68 9.42 3.92
N ILE A 37 32.80 9.53 3.21
CA ILE A 37 33.42 10.83 2.87
C ILE A 37 32.49 11.64 1.94
N GLN A 38 31.86 11.00 0.95
CA GLN A 38 30.89 11.67 0.07
C GLN A 38 29.63 12.15 0.84
N ILE A 39 29.14 11.36 1.78
CA ILE A 39 28.00 11.75 2.63
C ILE A 39 28.38 12.90 3.57
N ALA A 40 29.58 12.87 4.14
CA ALA A 40 30.08 13.97 4.98
C ALA A 40 30.32 15.27 4.18
N ALA A 41 30.78 15.16 2.94
CA ALA A 41 30.95 16.30 2.04
C ALA A 41 29.60 16.91 1.62
N LEU A 42 28.56 16.08 1.41
CA LEU A 42 27.19 16.56 1.14
C LEU A 42 26.52 17.17 2.38
N GLY A 43 26.83 16.68 3.58
CA GLY A 43 26.33 17.22 4.85
C GLY A 43 26.95 18.58 5.21
N ASN A 44 28.19 18.86 4.79
CA ASN A 44 28.87 20.14 5.04
C ASN A 44 28.60 21.22 3.98
N ALA A 45 27.93 20.89 2.87
CA ALA A 45 27.58 21.88 1.85
C ALA A 45 26.43 22.82 2.27
N GLY A 46 25.80 22.57 3.43
CA GLY A 46 24.70 23.38 3.98
C GLY A 46 25.10 24.62 4.76
N SER A 47 26.41 24.89 5.02
CA SER A 47 26.83 25.95 5.94
C SER A 47 27.62 27.11 5.33
N PHE A 48 27.72 27.22 3.99
CA PHE A 48 28.37 28.37 3.34
C PHE A 48 27.44 29.02 2.31
N ILE A 49 26.39 29.69 2.79
CA ILE A 49 25.70 30.71 2.01
C ILE A 49 25.92 32.05 2.73
N THR A 50 27.01 32.74 2.41
CA THR A 50 27.11 34.17 2.65
C THR A 50 26.28 34.90 1.60
N PRO A 51 25.43 35.87 1.96
CA PRO A 51 24.66 36.62 0.97
C PRO A 51 25.60 37.51 0.15
N ILE A 52 25.74 37.24 -1.12
CA ILE A 52 26.42 38.14 -2.08
C ILE A 52 25.39 39.18 -2.53
N PRO A 53 25.65 40.48 -2.38
CA PRO A 53 24.74 41.52 -2.86
C PRO A 53 24.82 41.59 -4.39
N LEU A 54 23.77 41.17 -5.08
CA LEU A 54 23.61 41.29 -6.52
C LEU A 54 23.09 42.68 -6.90
N LYS A 55 23.96 43.52 -7.47
CA LYS A 55 23.57 44.67 -8.28
C LYS A 55 23.34 44.19 -9.73
N HIS A 56 22.19 44.59 -10.27
CA HIS A 56 21.74 44.47 -11.66
C HIS A 56 21.22 43.12 -12.16
N GLY A 57 19.99 43.18 -12.58
CA GLY A 57 19.07 42.30 -13.28
C GLY A 57 19.64 41.21 -14.21
N GLY A 58 19.74 39.98 -13.71
CA GLY A 58 19.95 38.77 -14.48
C GLY A 58 18.98 37.71 -14.02
N ARG A 59 18.14 37.22 -14.94
CA ARG A 59 17.29 36.06 -14.69
C ARG A 59 18.19 34.82 -14.56
N LEU A 60 18.34 34.30 -13.35
CA LEU A 60 18.97 33.00 -13.09
C LEU A 60 17.95 31.90 -13.40
N PHE A 61 18.24 31.08 -14.41
CA PHE A 61 17.55 29.80 -14.62
C PHE A 61 18.01 28.82 -13.54
N LEU A 62 17.22 28.66 -12.48
CA LEU A 62 17.39 27.59 -11.51
C LEU A 62 17.02 26.25 -12.17
N SER A 63 17.87 25.23 -12.01
CA SER A 63 17.59 23.91 -12.53
C SER A 63 16.30 23.33 -11.93
N GLU A 64 15.56 22.55 -12.70
CA GLU A 64 14.26 21.96 -12.32
C GLU A 64 14.29 21.21 -10.98
N LYS A 65 15.43 20.61 -10.62
CA LYS A 65 15.64 19.93 -9.34
C LYS A 65 15.65 20.87 -8.12
N ILE A 66 16.18 22.08 -8.27
CA ILE A 66 16.18 23.10 -7.21
C ILE A 66 14.77 23.69 -7.08
N ARG A 67 14.02 23.78 -8.18
CA ARG A 67 12.64 24.23 -8.21
C ARG A 67 11.70 23.27 -7.45
N GLN A 68 11.88 21.96 -7.58
CA GLN A 68 11.11 20.97 -6.83
C GLN A 68 11.43 20.97 -5.32
N SER A 69 12.71 21.16 -4.94
CA SER A 69 13.10 21.28 -3.53
C SER A 69 12.66 22.61 -2.89
N ALA A 70 12.61 23.69 -3.67
CA ALA A 70 12.11 24.98 -3.22
C ALA A 70 10.58 25.03 -3.11
N LEU A 71 9.85 24.23 -3.89
CA LEU A 71 8.40 24.10 -3.81
C LEU A 71 7.94 23.45 -2.48
N HIS A 72 8.78 22.62 -1.86
CA HIS A 72 8.50 22.10 -0.51
C HIS A 72 8.70 23.11 0.61
N PHE A 73 9.42 24.20 0.37
CA PHE A 73 9.70 25.22 1.40
C PHE A 73 8.93 26.54 1.21
N SER A 74 8.20 26.73 0.11
CA SER A 74 7.57 28.02 -0.22
C SER A 74 6.04 28.05 -0.13
N SER A 75 5.37 27.05 0.44
CA SER A 75 3.92 27.18 0.58
C SER A 75 3.46 27.59 1.98
N PHE A 76 3.87 28.76 2.41
CA PHE A 76 2.93 29.62 3.14
C PHE A 76 1.99 30.29 2.12
N SER A 77 1.32 29.48 1.32
CA SER A 77 0.16 29.94 0.58
C SER A 77 -0.93 30.17 1.61
N PHE A 78 -1.46 31.40 1.65
CA PHE A 78 -2.62 31.73 2.48
C PHE A 78 -3.93 31.25 1.84
N ASP A 79 -3.85 30.57 0.69
CA ASP A 79 -4.97 30.20 -0.13
C ASP A 79 -5.67 28.95 0.36
N LYS A 80 -6.98 28.93 0.29
CA LYS A 80 -7.82 27.78 0.56
C LYS A 80 -7.55 26.68 -0.48
N TYR A 81 -7.78 25.43 -0.14
CA TYR A 81 -7.50 24.32 -1.06
C TYR A 81 -8.40 23.10 -0.84
N ILE A 82 -8.58 22.33 -1.91
CA ILE A 82 -9.05 20.95 -1.86
C ILE A 82 -7.82 20.05 -1.76
N ALA A 83 -7.87 19.07 -0.87
CA ALA A 83 -6.85 18.04 -0.75
C ALA A 83 -7.19 16.84 -1.65
N VAL A 84 -6.36 16.51 -2.63
CA VAL A 84 -6.42 15.23 -3.34
C VAL A 84 -5.61 14.22 -2.55
N LEU A 85 -6.29 13.35 -1.80
CA LEU A 85 -5.67 12.30 -0.99
C LEU A 85 -5.60 11.00 -1.79
N HIS A 86 -4.37 10.53 -2.04
CA HIS A 86 -4.13 9.32 -2.82
C HIS A 86 -4.17 8.08 -1.93
N VAL A 87 -5.06 7.13 -2.28
CA VAL A 87 -5.17 5.79 -1.69
C VAL A 87 -4.76 4.81 -2.78
N GLU A 88 -3.47 4.47 -2.83
CA GLU A 88 -2.88 3.68 -3.94
C GLU A 88 -2.22 2.39 -3.43
N GLY A 89 -2.46 1.28 -4.13
CA GLY A 89 -1.94 -0.04 -3.79
C GLY A 89 -2.78 -0.80 -2.77
N VAL A 90 -2.20 -1.86 -2.19
CA VAL A 90 -2.87 -2.69 -1.17
C VAL A 90 -3.05 -1.90 0.12
N ILE A 91 -4.25 -1.94 0.70
CA ILE A 91 -4.56 -1.30 1.97
C ILE A 91 -4.06 -2.20 3.10
N GLU A 92 -2.92 -1.83 3.66
CA GLU A 92 -2.18 -2.60 4.67
C GLU A 92 -1.45 -1.65 5.63
N ASP A 93 -0.82 -2.17 6.70
CA ASP A 93 -0.13 -1.30 7.67
C ASP A 93 0.98 -0.47 7.02
N SER A 94 1.78 -1.09 6.13
CA SER A 94 2.92 -0.43 5.48
C SER A 94 3.32 -1.12 4.18
N GLY A 95 3.01 -0.49 3.05
CA GLY A 95 3.38 -0.91 1.70
C GLY A 95 4.33 0.05 1.00
N GLU A 96 4.49 -0.14 -0.31
CA GLU A 96 5.33 0.72 -1.16
C GLU A 96 4.64 2.06 -1.46
N THR A 97 3.32 2.02 -1.68
CA THR A 97 2.51 3.18 -2.09
C THR A 97 1.43 3.54 -1.09
N TYR A 98 1.27 2.74 -0.04
CA TYR A 98 0.29 2.92 1.03
C TYR A 98 0.95 2.81 2.40
N ASN A 99 0.49 3.60 3.35
CA ASN A 99 0.85 3.47 4.77
C ASN A 99 -0.31 3.96 5.63
N GLN A 100 -0.81 3.07 6.50
CA GLN A 100 -2.00 3.32 7.31
C GLN A 100 -1.86 4.56 8.20
N ASN A 101 -0.77 4.64 8.98
CA ASN A 101 -0.57 5.76 9.89
C ASN A 101 -0.48 7.08 9.13
N TRP A 102 0.23 7.11 7.99
CA TRP A 102 0.35 8.32 7.19
C TRP A 102 -1.00 8.80 6.64
N ILE A 103 -1.87 7.87 6.17
CA ILE A 103 -3.22 8.21 5.69
C ILE A 103 -4.04 8.81 6.83
N LEU A 104 -4.09 8.14 7.99
CA LEU A 104 -4.86 8.59 9.15
C LEU A 104 -4.35 9.94 9.68
N ASP A 105 -3.03 10.09 9.85
CA ASP A 105 -2.42 11.37 10.26
C ASP A 105 -2.73 12.49 9.26
N THR A 106 -2.70 12.19 7.94
CA THR A 106 -3.02 13.17 6.91
C THR A 106 -4.48 13.62 6.98
N ILE A 107 -5.43 12.69 7.18
CA ILE A 107 -6.86 13.04 7.33
C ILE A 107 -7.06 13.92 8.58
N ASP A 108 -6.43 13.57 9.70
CA ASP A 108 -6.49 14.34 10.93
C ASP A 108 -5.89 15.76 10.78
N GLU A 109 -4.72 15.86 10.11
CA GLU A 109 -4.10 17.16 9.78
C GLU A 109 -5.01 18.02 8.88
N LEU A 110 -5.63 17.42 7.86
CA LEU A 110 -6.58 18.10 6.99
C LEU A 110 -7.82 18.58 7.75
N GLY A 111 -8.29 17.80 8.72
CA GLY A 111 -9.42 18.20 9.58
C GLY A 111 -9.09 19.41 10.48
N ARG A 112 -7.84 19.57 10.88
CA ARG A 112 -7.38 20.71 11.69
C ARG A 112 -7.00 21.94 10.86
N ASP A 113 -6.73 21.77 9.58
CA ASP A 113 -6.34 22.88 8.70
C ASP A 113 -7.58 23.68 8.22
N ARG A 114 -7.76 24.86 8.80
CA ARG A 114 -8.87 25.76 8.41
C ARG A 114 -8.83 26.23 6.95
N LYS A 115 -7.76 25.99 6.21
CA LYS A 115 -7.65 26.30 4.78
C LYS A 115 -8.15 25.18 3.90
N ASN A 116 -8.21 23.97 4.42
CA ASN A 116 -8.80 22.83 3.72
C ASN A 116 -10.32 23.05 3.54
N ARG A 117 -10.84 22.79 2.33
CA ARG A 117 -12.25 22.95 1.96
C ARG A 117 -12.92 21.63 1.58
N GLY A 118 -12.15 20.57 1.52
CA GLY A 118 -12.65 19.25 1.18
C GLY A 118 -11.54 18.27 0.83
N ILE A 119 -11.89 17.00 0.78
CA ILE A 119 -11.00 15.91 0.37
C ILE A 119 -11.58 15.27 -0.89
N LEU A 120 -10.78 15.20 -1.96
CA LEU A 120 -11.02 14.34 -3.10
C LEU A 120 -10.11 13.10 -2.94
N LEU A 121 -10.71 11.95 -2.67
CA LEU A 121 -9.99 10.68 -2.64
C LEU A 121 -9.66 10.27 -4.08
N TYR A 122 -8.38 10.08 -4.40
CA TYR A 122 -7.98 9.39 -5.61
C TYR A 122 -7.65 7.95 -5.26
N ILE A 123 -8.47 6.99 -5.71
CA ILE A 123 -8.37 5.59 -5.29
C ILE A 123 -7.91 4.72 -6.47
N ASP A 124 -6.72 4.10 -6.34
CA ASP A 124 -6.23 3.04 -7.23
C ASP A 124 -5.74 1.86 -6.37
N SER A 125 -6.70 1.05 -5.88
CA SER A 125 -6.46 0.01 -4.89
C SER A 125 -7.29 -1.24 -5.16
N PRO A 126 -6.70 -2.44 -5.06
CA PRO A 126 -7.45 -3.71 -5.07
C PRO A 126 -8.20 -3.96 -3.74
N GLY A 127 -8.00 -3.12 -2.74
CA GLY A 127 -8.44 -3.34 -1.38
C GLY A 127 -7.32 -3.81 -0.47
N GLY A 128 -7.68 -4.47 0.64
CA GLY A 128 -6.71 -4.96 1.63
C GLY A 128 -7.37 -5.37 2.94
N GLY A 129 -6.75 -5.05 4.07
CA GLY A 129 -7.25 -5.41 5.40
C GLY A 129 -8.59 -4.78 5.72
N VAL A 130 -9.49 -5.56 6.33
CA VAL A 130 -10.80 -5.10 6.80
C VAL A 130 -10.61 -3.98 7.80
N TYR A 131 -9.76 -4.20 8.81
CA TYR A 131 -9.48 -3.25 9.86
C TYR A 131 -8.94 -1.92 9.31
N GLN A 132 -7.95 -1.98 8.43
CA GLN A 132 -7.33 -0.79 7.84
C GLN A 132 -8.31 0.00 6.97
N SER A 133 -9.15 -0.70 6.19
CA SER A 133 -10.17 -0.05 5.35
C SER A 133 -11.23 0.66 6.20
N ASP A 134 -11.65 0.03 7.30
CA ASP A 134 -12.64 0.57 8.22
C ASP A 134 -12.12 1.80 8.98
N GLU A 135 -10.87 1.76 9.48
CA GLU A 135 -10.26 2.93 10.14
C GLU A 135 -10.20 4.15 9.22
N VAL A 136 -9.87 3.97 7.94
CA VAL A 136 -9.85 5.09 6.98
C VAL A 136 -11.27 5.60 6.72
N TYR A 137 -12.24 4.70 6.56
CA TYR A 137 -13.64 5.06 6.41
C TYR A 137 -14.12 5.89 7.60
N LEU A 138 -13.88 5.42 8.82
CA LEU A 138 -14.28 6.13 10.05
C LEU A 138 -13.58 7.48 10.20
N ALA A 139 -12.29 7.56 9.87
CA ALA A 139 -11.54 8.83 9.90
C ALA A 139 -12.11 9.86 8.91
N LEU A 140 -12.57 9.44 7.73
CA LEU A 140 -13.21 10.31 6.74
C LEU A 140 -14.61 10.74 7.19
N GLU A 141 -15.38 9.85 7.82
CA GLU A 141 -16.67 10.19 8.40
C GLU A 141 -16.50 11.22 9.54
N ASP A 142 -15.51 11.03 10.42
CA ASP A 142 -15.19 11.98 11.50
C ASP A 142 -14.72 13.33 10.94
N TYR A 143 -13.90 13.32 9.87
CA TYR A 143 -13.52 14.53 9.15
C TYR A 143 -14.75 15.30 8.62
N LYS A 144 -15.70 14.65 7.95
CA LYS A 144 -16.93 15.28 7.48
C LYS A 144 -17.75 15.86 8.62
N HIS A 145 -17.92 15.06 9.69
CA HIS A 145 -18.71 15.49 10.84
C HIS A 145 -18.09 16.67 11.58
N SER A 146 -16.78 16.68 11.78
CA SER A 146 -16.08 17.69 12.57
C SER A 146 -15.87 19.00 11.81
N THR A 147 -15.67 18.94 10.50
CA THR A 147 -15.37 20.13 9.66
C THR A 147 -16.59 20.68 8.91
N GLY A 148 -17.57 19.84 8.61
CA GLY A 148 -18.65 20.13 7.67
C GLY A 148 -18.21 20.16 6.19
N ASN A 149 -16.94 19.85 5.90
CA ASN A 149 -16.40 19.82 4.55
C ASN A 149 -16.82 18.53 3.82
N LYS A 150 -16.85 18.62 2.49
CA LYS A 150 -17.22 17.48 1.63
C LYS A 150 -16.04 16.53 1.43
N VAL A 151 -16.36 15.25 1.29
CA VAL A 151 -15.46 14.20 0.82
C VAL A 151 -16.02 13.65 -0.48
N TRP A 152 -15.28 13.73 -1.56
CA TRP A 152 -15.58 13.10 -2.83
C TRP A 152 -14.57 12.01 -3.15
N ALA A 153 -14.92 11.09 -4.05
CA ALA A 153 -14.00 10.06 -4.52
C ALA A 153 -13.93 10.05 -6.03
N TYR A 154 -12.73 9.90 -6.56
CA TYR A 154 -12.46 9.55 -7.94
C TYR A 154 -11.73 8.20 -8.00
N MET A 155 -12.34 7.27 -8.68
CA MET A 155 -11.80 5.93 -8.88
C MET A 155 -10.88 5.90 -10.10
N GLY A 156 -9.60 5.59 -9.89
CA GLY A 156 -8.61 5.34 -10.91
C GLY A 156 -8.84 4.00 -11.64
N PRO A 157 -7.78 3.33 -12.12
CA PRO A 157 -7.91 2.07 -12.85
C PRO A 157 -8.64 0.98 -12.06
N LEU A 158 -8.40 0.90 -10.74
CA LEU A 158 -8.98 -0.10 -9.85
C LEU A 158 -9.35 0.52 -8.51
N ALA A 159 -10.61 0.38 -8.10
CA ALA A 159 -11.08 0.77 -6.77
C ALA A 159 -12.07 -0.29 -6.27
N ALA A 160 -11.52 -1.39 -5.75
CA ALA A 160 -12.30 -2.59 -5.45
C ALA A 160 -12.15 -3.02 -3.99
N SER A 161 -13.13 -3.78 -3.47
CA SER A 161 -13.09 -4.35 -2.12
C SER A 161 -12.86 -3.26 -1.07
N GLY A 162 -11.78 -3.30 -0.26
CA GLY A 162 -11.44 -2.23 0.69
C GLY A 162 -11.31 -0.84 0.06
N GLY A 163 -10.90 -0.75 -1.23
CA GLY A 163 -10.89 0.53 -1.96
C GLY A 163 -12.29 1.08 -2.21
N TYR A 164 -13.26 0.21 -2.53
CA TYR A 164 -14.67 0.58 -2.64
C TYR A 164 -15.29 0.91 -1.26
N TYR A 165 -14.89 0.15 -0.23
CA TYR A 165 -15.30 0.42 1.16
C TYR A 165 -14.94 1.85 1.58
N ILE A 166 -13.69 2.27 1.35
CA ILE A 166 -13.24 3.64 1.64
C ILE A 166 -14.00 4.67 0.79
N ALA A 167 -14.25 4.36 -0.49
CA ALA A 167 -15.01 5.25 -1.36
C ALA A 167 -16.43 5.49 -0.84
N CYS A 168 -17.02 4.56 -0.07
CA CYS A 168 -18.34 4.73 0.54
C CYS A 168 -18.37 5.86 1.60
N ALA A 169 -17.25 6.38 2.08
CA ALA A 169 -17.23 7.58 2.90
C ALA A 169 -17.48 8.88 2.10
N ALA A 170 -17.39 8.82 0.77
CA ALA A 170 -17.57 9.97 -0.08
C ALA A 170 -19.04 10.32 -0.29
N ASP A 171 -19.32 11.64 -0.36
CA ASP A 171 -20.65 12.18 -0.69
C ASP A 171 -20.98 11.98 -2.17
N VAL A 172 -19.94 11.98 -3.04
CA VAL A 172 -20.06 11.77 -4.48
C VAL A 172 -18.89 10.90 -4.95
N ILE A 173 -19.20 9.88 -5.78
CA ILE A 173 -18.23 8.94 -6.30
C ILE A 173 -18.19 9.03 -7.84
N TYR A 174 -17.02 9.43 -8.36
CA TYR A 174 -16.70 9.43 -9.79
C TYR A 174 -15.83 8.22 -10.15
N ALA A 175 -15.94 7.76 -11.37
CA ALA A 175 -15.04 6.75 -11.92
C ALA A 175 -14.65 7.06 -13.38
N ASN A 176 -13.41 6.69 -13.77
CA ASN A 176 -13.06 6.67 -15.18
C ASN A 176 -13.88 5.59 -15.90
N ARG A 177 -14.20 5.81 -17.19
CA ARG A 177 -14.97 4.85 -17.99
C ARG A 177 -14.37 3.43 -18.05
N ASN A 178 -13.07 3.30 -17.78
CA ASN A 178 -12.36 2.02 -17.78
C ASN A 178 -12.04 1.51 -16.36
N THR A 179 -12.56 2.16 -15.32
CA THR A 179 -12.42 1.73 -13.93
C THR A 179 -13.06 0.36 -13.73
N LEU A 180 -12.38 -0.46 -12.96
CA LEU A 180 -12.93 -1.66 -12.35
C LEU A 180 -13.17 -1.41 -10.86
N THR A 181 -14.38 -1.78 -10.38
CA THR A 181 -14.79 -1.56 -8.98
C THR A 181 -15.66 -2.70 -8.45
N GLY A 182 -16.25 -2.54 -7.28
CA GLY A 182 -17.06 -3.58 -6.65
C GLY A 182 -16.21 -4.50 -5.78
N SER A 183 -16.21 -5.82 -6.06
CA SER A 183 -15.62 -6.84 -5.17
C SER A 183 -16.11 -6.66 -3.73
N ILE A 184 -17.42 -6.40 -3.58
CA ILE A 184 -18.07 -6.26 -2.26
C ILE A 184 -18.19 -7.66 -1.68
N GLY A 185 -17.28 -8.00 -0.78
CA GLY A 185 -17.13 -9.33 -0.20
C GLY A 185 -15.93 -9.40 0.74
N VAL A 186 -15.85 -10.49 1.50
CA VAL A 186 -14.81 -10.70 2.52
C VAL A 186 -14.19 -12.08 2.40
N ILE A 187 -12.87 -12.15 2.48
CA ILE A 187 -12.12 -13.39 2.66
C ILE A 187 -11.57 -13.39 4.09
N SER A 188 -12.12 -14.23 4.96
CA SER A 188 -11.64 -14.34 6.35
C SER A 188 -10.41 -15.22 6.49
N ALA A 189 -10.29 -16.24 5.63
CA ALA A 189 -9.16 -17.18 5.66
C ALA A 189 -8.99 -17.92 4.33
N THR A 190 -7.74 -18.25 4.04
CA THR A 190 -7.36 -19.23 3.03
C THR A 190 -6.56 -20.35 3.70
N SER A 191 -6.95 -21.61 3.52
CA SER A 191 -6.24 -22.77 4.08
C SER A 191 -5.62 -23.59 2.98
N VAL A 192 -4.35 -23.97 3.17
CA VAL A 192 -3.64 -24.94 2.32
C VAL A 192 -3.42 -26.20 3.14
N ASP A 193 -3.89 -27.34 2.61
CA ASP A 193 -3.67 -28.65 3.22
C ASP A 193 -2.50 -29.36 2.50
N LEU A 194 -1.40 -29.55 3.19
CA LEU A 194 -0.23 -30.27 2.72
C LEU A 194 -0.05 -31.65 3.36
N THR A 195 -1.05 -32.15 4.08
CA THR A 195 -1.00 -33.40 4.84
C THR A 195 -0.49 -34.59 4.00
N GLU A 196 -1.08 -34.81 2.84
CA GLU A 196 -0.71 -35.93 1.98
C GLU A 196 0.67 -35.73 1.32
N LEU A 197 1.04 -34.50 0.99
CA LEU A 197 2.36 -34.17 0.48
C LEU A 197 3.46 -34.46 1.53
N MET A 198 3.23 -33.99 2.75
CA MET A 198 4.13 -34.22 3.88
C MET A 198 4.29 -35.69 4.17
N LYS A 199 3.20 -36.46 4.19
CA LYS A 199 3.18 -37.92 4.36
C LYS A 199 3.99 -38.62 3.29
N LYS A 200 3.82 -38.23 2.02
CA LYS A 200 4.55 -38.80 0.87
C LYS A 200 6.07 -38.65 1.00
N TYR A 201 6.54 -37.52 1.54
CA TYR A 201 7.96 -37.21 1.70
C TYR A 201 8.50 -37.50 3.10
N GLY A 202 7.71 -38.15 3.97
CA GLY A 202 8.14 -38.52 5.32
C GLY A 202 8.34 -37.32 6.26
N ILE A 203 7.78 -36.16 5.94
CA ILE A 203 7.81 -34.96 6.77
C ILE A 203 6.80 -35.13 7.90
N LYS A 204 7.24 -34.91 9.16
CA LYS A 204 6.35 -34.95 10.33
C LYS A 204 6.42 -33.60 11.02
N MET A 205 5.27 -32.97 11.18
CA MET A 205 5.09 -31.81 12.06
C MET A 205 4.49 -32.29 13.39
N THR A 206 4.95 -31.67 14.49
CA THR A 206 4.37 -31.90 15.81
C THR A 206 4.14 -30.54 16.46
N THR A 207 2.87 -30.17 16.58
CA THR A 207 2.46 -28.92 17.21
C THR A 207 1.81 -29.23 18.56
N VAL A 208 2.33 -28.63 19.63
CA VAL A 208 1.77 -28.73 20.97
C VAL A 208 0.97 -27.46 21.26
N THR A 209 -0.32 -27.60 21.51
CA THR A 209 -1.23 -26.46 21.72
C THR A 209 -2.03 -26.60 23.01
N ALA A 210 -2.43 -25.48 23.56
CA ALA A 210 -3.50 -25.37 24.54
C ALA A 210 -4.68 -24.63 23.91
N GLY A 211 -5.87 -25.23 23.97
CA GLY A 211 -7.08 -24.77 23.28
C GLY A 211 -7.33 -25.56 21.98
N LYS A 212 -8.56 -26.07 21.86
CA LYS A 212 -8.98 -27.00 20.80
C LYS A 212 -8.72 -26.47 19.38
N ASN A 213 -9.00 -25.19 19.16
CA ASN A 213 -8.95 -24.57 17.83
C ASN A 213 -7.68 -23.74 17.59
N LYS A 214 -6.63 -23.88 18.47
CA LYS A 214 -5.44 -23.05 18.36
C LYS A 214 -4.58 -23.35 17.13
N ASN A 215 -4.73 -24.55 16.54
CA ASN A 215 -4.02 -24.97 15.33
C ASN A 215 -4.87 -24.90 14.05
N MET A 216 -5.95 -24.09 14.07
CA MET A 216 -6.74 -23.85 12.84
C MET A 216 -5.85 -23.26 11.74
N LEU A 217 -6.18 -23.61 10.49
CA LEU A 217 -5.52 -23.12 9.28
C LEU A 217 -4.05 -23.56 9.12
N ASN A 218 -3.56 -24.47 9.96
CA ASN A 218 -2.22 -25.01 9.79
C ASN A 218 -2.17 -25.97 8.59
N ILE A 219 -1.01 -26.02 7.93
CA ILE A 219 -0.78 -26.80 6.69
C ILE A 219 -0.68 -28.32 6.93
N ASP A 220 -0.54 -28.74 8.20
CA ASP A 220 -0.33 -30.12 8.62
C ASP A 220 -1.63 -30.86 8.99
N SER A 221 -2.77 -30.21 8.82
CA SER A 221 -4.07 -30.79 9.10
C SER A 221 -5.16 -30.20 8.22
N PRO A 222 -6.13 -31.01 7.76
CA PRO A 222 -7.26 -30.52 6.98
C PRO A 222 -8.15 -29.60 7.81
N MET A 223 -8.77 -28.60 7.15
CA MET A 223 -9.77 -27.75 7.76
C MET A 223 -11.00 -28.58 8.15
N THR A 224 -11.36 -28.57 9.43
CA THR A 224 -12.58 -29.22 9.91
C THR A 224 -13.81 -28.37 9.64
N GLU A 225 -15.03 -28.97 9.72
CA GLU A 225 -16.28 -28.21 9.61
C GLU A 225 -16.44 -27.17 10.75
N GLU A 226 -15.92 -27.46 11.93
CA GLU A 226 -15.91 -26.50 13.05
C GLU A 226 -14.98 -25.30 12.73
N HIS A 227 -13.78 -25.55 12.20
CA HIS A 227 -12.88 -24.49 11.76
C HIS A 227 -13.50 -23.64 10.66
N ARG A 228 -14.17 -24.29 9.70
CA ARG A 228 -14.91 -23.61 8.62
C ARG A 228 -16.00 -22.71 9.18
N ALA A 229 -16.81 -23.21 10.12
CA ALA A 229 -17.89 -22.45 10.72
C ALA A 229 -17.37 -21.23 11.50
N ILE A 230 -16.24 -21.36 12.21
CA ILE A 230 -15.61 -20.24 12.92
C ILE A 230 -15.16 -19.16 11.93
N MET A 231 -14.45 -19.55 10.84
CA MET A 231 -13.97 -18.60 9.85
C MET A 231 -15.12 -17.98 9.03
N GLN A 232 -16.18 -18.76 8.75
CA GLN A 232 -17.37 -18.25 8.09
C GLN A 232 -18.06 -17.19 8.95
N GLY A 233 -18.21 -17.40 10.27
CA GLY A 233 -18.80 -16.39 11.15
C GLY A 233 -18.04 -15.06 11.15
N ILE A 234 -16.70 -15.10 11.08
CA ILE A 234 -15.87 -13.89 10.95
C ILE A 234 -16.12 -13.22 9.59
N ALA A 235 -16.21 -14.02 8.52
CA ALA A 235 -16.49 -13.47 7.18
C ALA A 235 -17.87 -12.83 7.11
N ASP A 236 -18.88 -13.47 7.68
CA ASP A 236 -20.27 -13.02 7.68
C ASP A 236 -20.42 -11.68 8.43
N GLU A 237 -19.78 -11.54 9.61
CA GLU A 237 -19.81 -10.30 10.39
C GLU A 237 -19.18 -9.12 9.60
N ALA A 238 -18.01 -9.32 9.03
CA ALA A 238 -17.35 -8.29 8.22
C ALA A 238 -18.11 -8.00 6.90
N TYR A 239 -18.76 -9.01 6.31
CA TYR A 239 -19.60 -8.85 5.14
C TYR A 239 -20.87 -8.04 5.44
N ASP A 240 -21.52 -8.33 6.56
CA ASP A 240 -22.69 -7.57 7.01
C ASP A 240 -22.32 -6.10 7.22
N GLN A 241 -21.21 -5.81 7.90
CA GLN A 241 -20.70 -4.45 8.07
C GLN A 241 -20.47 -3.76 6.71
N PHE A 242 -19.82 -4.43 5.76
CA PHE A 242 -19.55 -3.85 4.44
C PHE A 242 -20.85 -3.56 3.69
N THR A 243 -21.80 -4.51 3.67
CA THR A 243 -23.08 -4.31 2.98
C THR A 243 -23.94 -3.22 3.62
N ASP A 244 -23.89 -3.08 4.94
CA ASP A 244 -24.59 -2.00 5.65
C ASP A 244 -24.00 -0.64 5.32
N ILE A 245 -22.69 -0.49 5.24
CA ILE A 245 -22.01 0.74 4.82
C ILE A 245 -22.39 1.10 3.38
N VAL A 246 -22.38 0.16 2.46
CA VAL A 246 -22.85 0.40 1.08
C VAL A 246 -24.31 0.79 1.06
N SER A 247 -25.17 0.15 1.85
CA SER A 247 -26.59 0.47 1.96
C SER A 247 -26.82 1.90 2.41
N GLN A 248 -26.07 2.35 3.42
CA GLN A 248 -26.17 3.71 3.96
C GLN A 248 -25.59 4.74 2.98
N SER A 249 -24.36 4.53 2.51
CA SER A 249 -23.65 5.42 1.61
C SER A 249 -24.39 5.63 0.28
N ARG A 250 -24.94 4.58 -0.29
CA ARG A 250 -25.64 4.62 -1.58
C ARG A 250 -27.16 4.77 -1.45
N ASN A 251 -27.68 4.93 -0.24
CA ASN A 251 -29.12 5.01 0.06
C ASN A 251 -29.92 3.88 -0.63
N MET A 252 -29.41 2.65 -0.52
CA MET A 252 -30.00 1.46 -1.12
C MET A 252 -30.61 0.56 -0.05
N LYS A 253 -31.68 -0.16 -0.41
CA LYS A 253 -32.18 -1.25 0.43
C LYS A 253 -31.14 -2.35 0.53
N ILE A 254 -30.99 -2.93 1.72
CA ILE A 254 -29.98 -3.95 1.98
C ILE A 254 -30.11 -5.18 1.10
N GLU A 255 -31.33 -5.56 0.72
CA GLU A 255 -31.59 -6.68 -0.17
C GLU A 255 -30.99 -6.43 -1.57
N LYS A 256 -31.11 -5.18 -2.08
CA LYS A 256 -30.51 -4.78 -3.34
C LYS A 256 -28.97 -4.81 -3.24
N VAL A 257 -28.42 -4.30 -2.16
CA VAL A 257 -26.97 -4.32 -1.92
C VAL A 257 -26.46 -5.75 -1.90
N ARG A 258 -27.07 -6.66 -1.13
CA ARG A 258 -26.67 -8.06 -1.06
C ARG A 258 -26.78 -8.80 -2.39
N ALA A 259 -27.72 -8.43 -3.25
CA ALA A 259 -27.81 -8.95 -4.61
C ALA A 259 -26.65 -8.51 -5.52
N LEU A 260 -26.01 -7.36 -5.22
CA LEU A 260 -24.84 -6.83 -5.92
C LEU A 260 -23.52 -7.25 -5.27
N ALA A 261 -23.54 -7.65 -4.01
CA ALA A 261 -22.39 -7.90 -3.14
C ALA A 261 -21.99 -9.37 -3.10
N ASP A 262 -21.90 -10.04 -4.25
CA ASP A 262 -21.45 -11.43 -4.33
C ASP A 262 -19.93 -11.57 -4.59
N GLY A 263 -19.19 -10.50 -4.41
CA GLY A 263 -17.73 -10.46 -4.62
C GLY A 263 -17.31 -10.19 -6.06
N ARG A 264 -18.27 -10.01 -7.00
CA ARG A 264 -17.93 -9.73 -8.40
C ARG A 264 -17.38 -8.33 -8.62
N ILE A 265 -16.64 -8.19 -9.72
CA ILE A 265 -16.18 -6.90 -10.24
C ILE A 265 -17.23 -6.31 -11.18
N TYR A 266 -17.30 -4.99 -11.17
CA TYR A 266 -18.12 -4.19 -12.09
C TYR A 266 -17.22 -3.25 -12.90
N THR A 267 -17.58 -3.04 -14.16
CA THR A 267 -17.08 -1.88 -14.91
C THR A 267 -17.73 -0.60 -14.36
N ALA A 268 -17.13 0.56 -14.64
CA ALA A 268 -17.70 1.84 -14.24
C ALA A 268 -19.16 2.00 -14.69
N ALA A 269 -19.48 1.69 -15.95
CA ALA A 269 -20.85 1.77 -16.47
C ALA A 269 -21.83 0.83 -15.74
N GLN A 270 -21.38 -0.38 -15.37
CA GLN A 270 -22.21 -1.29 -14.58
C GLN A 270 -22.41 -0.80 -13.15
N ALA A 271 -21.37 -0.22 -12.56
CA ALA A 271 -21.43 0.35 -11.21
C ALA A 271 -22.38 1.55 -11.15
N GLU A 272 -22.32 2.44 -12.13
CA GLU A 272 -23.24 3.59 -12.28
C GLU A 272 -24.69 3.11 -12.47
N ALA A 273 -24.93 2.19 -13.41
CA ALA A 273 -26.26 1.63 -13.67
C ALA A 273 -26.87 0.94 -12.45
N ASN A 274 -26.04 0.34 -11.58
CA ASN A 274 -26.47 -0.29 -10.33
C ASN A 274 -26.60 0.70 -9.17
N GLY A 275 -26.09 1.93 -9.32
CA GLY A 275 -26.07 2.97 -8.29
C GLY A 275 -24.92 2.84 -7.29
N LEU A 276 -23.90 2.06 -7.61
CA LEU A 276 -22.70 1.90 -6.77
C LEU A 276 -21.77 3.12 -6.85
N ILE A 277 -21.86 3.89 -7.94
CA ILE A 277 -21.17 5.18 -8.12
C ILE A 277 -22.15 6.20 -8.68
N ASP A 278 -21.79 7.48 -8.70
CA ASP A 278 -22.66 8.56 -9.15
C ASP A 278 -22.42 8.94 -10.60
N TYR A 279 -21.14 9.00 -11.03
CA TYR A 279 -20.78 9.50 -12.36
C TYR A 279 -19.63 8.73 -12.98
N VAL A 280 -19.73 8.51 -14.29
CA VAL A 280 -18.61 8.05 -15.13
C VAL A 280 -18.08 9.25 -15.88
N ASP A 281 -16.92 9.81 -15.45
CA ASP A 281 -16.35 11.01 -16.02
C ASP A 281 -14.81 11.02 -15.90
N THR A 282 -14.18 12.12 -16.37
CA THR A 282 -12.73 12.31 -16.25
C THR A 282 -12.34 12.81 -14.85
N TYR A 283 -11.08 12.67 -14.51
CA TYR A 283 -10.53 13.17 -13.25
C TYR A 283 -10.61 14.71 -13.18
N GLU A 284 -10.31 15.37 -14.30
CA GLU A 284 -10.37 16.81 -14.43
C GLU A 284 -11.78 17.33 -14.12
N ASN A 285 -12.82 16.73 -14.72
CA ASN A 285 -14.20 17.12 -14.47
C ASN A 285 -14.62 16.88 -13.00
N ALA A 286 -14.16 15.79 -12.38
CA ALA A 286 -14.42 15.55 -10.95
C ALA A 286 -13.79 16.62 -10.06
N VAL A 287 -12.55 17.06 -10.38
CA VAL A 287 -11.88 18.17 -9.69
C VAL A 287 -12.62 19.48 -9.90
N ASP A 288 -12.94 19.84 -11.14
CA ASP A 288 -13.62 21.08 -11.48
C ASP A 288 -15.00 21.16 -10.80
N ASN A 289 -15.79 20.09 -10.87
CA ASN A 289 -17.10 20.02 -10.20
C ASN A 289 -16.97 20.12 -8.66
N MET A 290 -15.91 19.57 -8.06
CA MET A 290 -15.69 19.71 -6.62
C MET A 290 -15.26 21.15 -6.27
N LEU A 291 -14.42 21.78 -7.08
CA LEU A 291 -14.07 23.20 -6.92
C LEU A 291 -15.33 24.06 -6.95
N ASP A 292 -16.16 23.89 -7.95
CA ASP A 292 -17.45 24.63 -8.06
C ASP A 292 -18.36 24.41 -6.84
N ALA A 293 -18.33 23.19 -6.27
CA ALA A 293 -19.16 22.84 -5.12
C ALA A 293 -18.65 23.43 -3.77
N VAL A 294 -17.39 23.86 -3.69
CA VAL A 294 -16.77 24.41 -2.48
C VAL A 294 -16.41 25.90 -2.60
N GLU A 295 -16.45 26.46 -3.82
CA GLU A 295 -16.21 27.87 -4.08
C GLU A 295 -17.42 28.74 -3.64
N GLU A 296 -17.25 29.43 -2.51
CA GLU A 296 -18.09 30.62 -2.14
C GLU A 296 -17.29 31.90 -2.36
N ASN A 297 -17.01 32.28 -3.61
CA ASN A 297 -16.34 33.55 -4.00
C ASN A 297 -14.86 33.68 -3.65
N GLU A 298 -14.09 32.59 -3.52
CA GLU A 298 -12.66 32.62 -3.20
C GLU A 298 -11.87 31.71 -4.13
N ASP A 299 -10.62 32.10 -4.47
CA ASP A 299 -9.68 31.22 -5.20
C ASP A 299 -9.32 30.01 -4.35
N VAL A 300 -9.75 28.81 -4.76
CA VAL A 300 -9.44 27.54 -4.13
C VAL A 300 -8.43 26.77 -4.99
N SER A 301 -7.28 26.41 -4.42
CA SER A 301 -6.25 25.63 -5.09
C SER A 301 -6.45 24.13 -4.88
N VAL A 302 -5.74 23.30 -5.66
CA VAL A 302 -5.72 21.85 -5.50
C VAL A 302 -4.35 21.42 -5.00
N LYS A 303 -4.30 20.62 -3.92
CA LYS A 303 -3.05 20.08 -3.36
C LYS A 303 -3.11 18.55 -3.28
N HIS A 304 -2.08 17.89 -3.79
CA HIS A 304 -1.97 16.44 -3.79
C HIS A 304 -1.20 15.95 -2.56
N PHE A 305 -1.79 14.96 -1.88
CA PHE A 305 -1.21 14.24 -0.76
C PHE A 305 -1.05 12.78 -1.17
N ARG A 306 0.20 12.36 -1.37
CA ARG A 306 0.55 10.97 -1.76
C ARG A 306 1.63 10.45 -0.86
N PHE A 307 1.45 9.23 -0.35
CA PHE A 307 2.50 8.56 0.41
C PHE A 307 3.65 8.18 -0.52
N GLU A 308 4.85 8.57 -0.14
CA GLU A 308 6.08 8.14 -0.79
C GLU A 308 6.99 7.49 0.24
N ARG A 309 7.22 6.19 0.08
CA ARG A 309 8.16 5.46 0.95
C ARG A 309 9.56 6.05 0.79
N LYS A 310 10.12 6.55 1.89
CA LYS A 310 11.51 7.01 1.92
C LYS A 310 12.43 5.82 1.65
N LYS A 311 13.16 5.88 0.55
CA LYS A 311 14.15 4.84 0.20
C LYS A 311 15.26 4.84 1.24
N THR A 312 15.49 3.70 1.88
CA THR A 312 16.55 3.49 2.84
C THR A 312 17.87 3.15 2.13
N VAL A 313 19.00 3.27 2.86
CA VAL A 313 20.31 2.84 2.35
C VAL A 313 20.30 1.35 1.95
N SER A 314 19.53 0.53 2.67
CA SER A 314 19.34 -0.89 2.34
C SER A 314 18.68 -1.09 0.98
N ASP A 315 17.72 -0.25 0.57
CA ASP A 315 17.06 -0.33 -0.73
C ASP A 315 18.06 -0.05 -1.88
N TYR A 316 19.00 0.89 -1.67
CA TYR A 316 20.07 1.15 -2.62
C TYR A 316 21.11 0.02 -2.67
N LEU A 317 21.46 -0.55 -1.52
CA LEU A 317 22.36 -1.69 -1.44
C LEU A 317 21.75 -2.95 -2.08
N TYR A 318 20.46 -3.20 -1.85
CA TYR A 318 19.74 -4.31 -2.48
C TYR A 318 19.66 -4.15 -4.01
N ARG A 319 19.36 -2.94 -4.51
CA ARG A 319 19.41 -2.64 -5.94
C ARG A 319 20.81 -2.78 -6.53
N GLY A 320 21.85 -2.36 -5.80
CA GLY A 320 23.24 -2.57 -6.18
C GLY A 320 23.60 -4.06 -6.22
N ALA A 321 23.26 -4.82 -5.17
CA ALA A 321 23.52 -6.24 -5.09
C ALA A 321 22.74 -7.04 -6.16
N SER A 322 21.49 -6.68 -6.46
CA SER A 322 20.69 -7.32 -7.51
C SER A 322 21.21 -7.04 -8.93
N PHE A 323 21.88 -5.91 -9.12
CA PHE A 323 22.58 -5.61 -10.40
C PHE A 323 23.78 -6.51 -10.61
N PHE A 324 24.50 -6.89 -9.55
CA PHE A 324 25.67 -7.78 -9.59
C PHE A 324 25.34 -9.27 -9.42
N ALA A 325 24.22 -9.59 -8.78
CA ALA A 325 23.71 -10.95 -8.70
C ALA A 325 23.00 -11.30 -10.02
N LYS A 326 23.71 -11.96 -10.96
CA LYS A 326 23.01 -12.70 -12.01
C LYS A 326 22.13 -13.75 -11.31
N LYS A 327 20.87 -13.40 -11.04
CA LYS A 327 19.84 -14.36 -10.68
C LYS A 327 19.84 -15.42 -11.77
N SER A 328 20.01 -16.70 -11.42
CA SER A 328 19.90 -17.75 -12.43
C SER A 328 18.54 -17.60 -13.09
N ALA A 329 18.47 -17.68 -14.42
CA ALA A 329 17.24 -17.51 -15.19
C ALA A 329 16.11 -18.45 -14.66
N ILE A 330 16.51 -19.61 -14.13
CA ILE A 330 15.61 -20.63 -13.55
C ILE A 330 14.93 -20.13 -12.27
N GLU A 331 15.64 -19.42 -11.37
CA GLU A 331 15.03 -18.89 -10.13
C GLU A 331 14.08 -17.73 -10.42
N ALA A 332 14.40 -16.90 -11.41
CA ALA A 332 13.53 -15.81 -11.83
C ALA A 332 12.25 -16.36 -12.49
N GLU A 333 12.36 -17.38 -13.35
CA GLU A 333 11.24 -18.01 -14.04
C GLU A 333 10.36 -18.83 -13.07
N LEU A 334 10.96 -19.48 -12.06
CA LEU A 334 10.22 -20.20 -11.04
C LEU A 334 9.48 -19.23 -10.11
N ALA A 335 10.12 -18.15 -9.65
CA ALA A 335 9.49 -17.13 -8.82
C ALA A 335 8.35 -16.40 -9.55
N ASP A 336 8.52 -16.11 -10.83
CA ASP A 336 7.49 -15.49 -11.67
C ASP A 336 6.34 -16.47 -11.95
N SER A 337 6.64 -17.75 -12.11
CA SER A 337 5.64 -18.80 -12.25
C SER A 337 4.84 -19.02 -10.97
N VAL A 338 5.48 -18.99 -9.81
CA VAL A 338 4.81 -19.07 -8.50
C VAL A 338 3.94 -17.84 -8.26
N LYS A 339 4.42 -16.64 -8.58
CA LYS A 339 3.62 -15.40 -8.51
C LYS A 339 2.40 -15.44 -9.43
N ARG A 340 2.54 -15.96 -10.64
CA ARG A 340 1.41 -16.10 -11.59
C ARG A 340 0.38 -17.14 -11.14
N VAL A 341 0.79 -18.19 -10.43
CA VAL A 341 -0.10 -19.26 -9.97
C VAL A 341 -0.75 -18.91 -8.63
N SER A 342 -0.04 -18.25 -7.71
CA SER A 342 -0.58 -17.89 -6.41
C SER A 342 -1.41 -16.61 -6.45
N GLY A 343 -1.00 -15.62 -7.25
CA GLY A 343 -1.69 -14.35 -7.44
C GLY A 343 -2.09 -13.57 -6.18
N ILE A 344 -1.79 -14.09 -5.01
CA ILE A 344 -2.06 -13.48 -3.71
C ILE A 344 -0.73 -12.92 -3.19
N PRO A 345 -0.65 -11.65 -2.79
CA PRO A 345 0.51 -11.11 -2.11
C PRO A 345 0.81 -11.90 -0.83
N GLU A 346 2.09 -12.22 -0.60
CA GLU A 346 2.53 -13.03 0.55
C GLU A 346 2.20 -12.39 1.90
N ASP A 347 2.03 -11.07 1.95
CA ASP A 347 1.86 -10.27 3.16
C ASP A 347 0.45 -9.71 3.34
N LEU A 348 -0.56 -10.29 2.69
CA LEU A 348 -1.92 -9.78 2.80
C LEU A 348 -2.47 -10.01 4.21
N PRO A 349 -2.85 -8.96 4.97
CA PRO A 349 -3.49 -9.11 6.27
C PRO A 349 -4.86 -9.78 6.11
N LEU A 350 -5.16 -10.79 6.93
CA LEU A 350 -6.45 -11.45 6.97
C LEU A 350 -7.20 -11.14 8.28
N PRO A 351 -8.51 -10.93 8.22
CA PRO A 351 -9.42 -10.94 7.07
C PRO A 351 -9.16 -9.77 6.11
N ALA A 352 -9.44 -9.95 4.84
CA ALA A 352 -9.10 -8.99 3.80
C ALA A 352 -10.25 -8.71 2.83
N TYR A 353 -10.35 -7.45 2.44
CA TYR A 353 -11.03 -7.03 1.22
C TYR A 353 -9.98 -6.99 0.11
N TYR A 354 -10.03 -7.94 -0.80
CA TYR A 354 -9.01 -8.08 -1.84
C TYR A 354 -9.61 -8.58 -3.15
N TYR A 355 -9.18 -7.98 -4.26
CA TYR A 355 -9.42 -8.45 -5.61
C TYR A 355 -8.12 -8.93 -6.24
N HIS A 356 -8.11 -10.18 -6.68
CA HIS A 356 -6.99 -10.79 -7.37
C HIS A 356 -7.04 -10.45 -8.87
N ARG A 357 -5.94 -9.91 -9.40
CA ARG A 357 -5.77 -9.65 -10.85
C ARG A 357 -5.49 -10.93 -11.63
#